data_b2ebfd06c2f94cc39960c028cb3afd52
#
_entry.id   b2ebfd06c2f94cc39960c028cb3afd52
#
_cell.length_a   1.000
_cell.length_b   1.000
_cell.length_c   1.000
_cell.angle_alpha   90.00
_cell.angle_beta   90.00
_cell.angle_gamma   90.00
#
_symmetry.space_group_name_H-M   'P 1'
#
loop_
_entity.id
_entity.type
_entity.pdbx_description
1 polymer ?
#
loop_
_entity_poly.entity_id
_entity_poly.type
_entity_poly.pdbx_seq_one_letter_code
_entity_poly.pdbx_strand_id
1 'polypeptide(L)'
;MPKEYRTIQEVAGPLMLVRGVEDVAFDELGEIELADGETRRCRVLEIDGSNALVQLFESSTGINLSNSKVRFLGRSMELGVSGDMLGRVFDGLGRPIDDGPEILPEERRDINGLPMNPAARSYPEEFIQTGVSAIDGLNTLVRGQKLPIFSASGLPHAQLAAQIARQAKVRGKDEQFAVVFAAMGITFEESNFFVESFKETGAIDRTVLFVNLANDPAVERIATPRMALTAAEYLAFEKDMHVLVILTDITNYADALREVSAARKEVPGRRGYPGYMYTDLASLYERAGRQKGKAGSITMVPILTMPEDDKTHPIPDLTGYITEGQIILSRELYRKGITPPIDVLPSLSRLKDKGIGEGKTRADHANTMNQLFAAYARGKEAKELMTILGEAALSDIDLIYAKFADAFEKEYVSQGYQANRDIEETLAIGWKLLSILPRSERKRIDD
;
A
#
# COMPACT_ATOMS: atom_id res chain seq x y z
N MET A 1 0.74 5.48 -40.26
CA MET A 1 -0.62 5.60 -39.69
C MET A 1 -0.95 4.26 -39.05
N PRO A 2 -1.54 4.25 -37.84
CA PRO A 2 -1.93 3.00 -37.20
C PRO A 2 -2.91 2.24 -38.13
N LYS A 3 -2.70 0.93 -38.29
CA LYS A 3 -3.60 0.07 -39.07
C LYS A 3 -4.87 -0.21 -38.29
N GLU A 4 -6.02 -0.17 -38.96
CA GLU A 4 -7.30 -0.54 -38.37
C GLU A 4 -7.63 -1.99 -38.72
N TYR A 5 -8.06 -2.77 -37.75
CA TYR A 5 -8.47 -4.16 -37.92
C TYR A 5 -9.96 -4.32 -37.63
N ARG A 6 -10.68 -4.95 -38.53
CA ARG A 6 -12.09 -5.35 -38.41
C ARG A 6 -12.23 -6.86 -38.26
N THR A 7 -11.19 -7.50 -37.82
CA THR A 7 -11.04 -8.95 -37.77
C THR A 7 -11.16 -9.51 -36.38
N ILE A 8 -12.06 -8.92 -35.56
CA ILE A 8 -12.40 -9.46 -34.26
C ILE A 8 -13.09 -10.80 -34.46
N GLN A 9 -12.51 -11.85 -33.87
CA GLN A 9 -13.02 -13.21 -34.04
C GLN A 9 -13.89 -13.65 -32.87
N GLU A 10 -13.49 -13.34 -31.67
CA GLU A 10 -14.11 -13.80 -30.45
C GLU A 10 -13.97 -12.75 -29.37
N VAL A 11 -15.00 -12.62 -28.52
CA VAL A 11 -14.99 -11.82 -27.29
C VAL A 11 -15.50 -12.71 -26.16
N ALA A 12 -14.67 -12.92 -25.15
CA ALA A 12 -14.96 -13.76 -24.00
C ALA A 12 -14.59 -13.05 -22.70
N GLY A 13 -15.60 -12.44 -22.05
CA GLY A 13 -15.36 -11.63 -20.86
C GLY A 13 -14.43 -10.46 -21.15
N PRO A 14 -13.31 -10.32 -20.41
CA PRO A 14 -12.36 -9.23 -20.60
C PRO A 14 -11.36 -9.50 -21.76
N LEU A 15 -11.51 -10.60 -22.48
CA LEU A 15 -10.58 -11.01 -23.53
C LEU A 15 -11.22 -10.92 -24.92
N MET A 16 -10.40 -10.55 -25.91
CA MET A 16 -10.81 -10.47 -27.30
C MET A 16 -9.69 -10.97 -28.21
N LEU A 17 -10.06 -11.77 -29.22
CA LEU A 17 -9.13 -12.28 -30.22
C LEU A 17 -9.28 -11.48 -31.53
N VAL A 18 -8.16 -10.89 -31.98
CA VAL A 18 -8.06 -10.14 -33.22
C VAL A 18 -7.15 -10.92 -34.20
N ARG A 19 -7.62 -11.19 -35.42
CA ARG A 19 -6.85 -11.89 -36.45
C ARG A 19 -6.25 -10.97 -37.51
N GLY A 20 -5.20 -11.45 -38.14
CA GLY A 20 -4.59 -10.76 -39.26
C GLY A 20 -3.84 -9.51 -38.86
N VAL A 21 -3.34 -9.45 -37.61
CA VAL A 21 -2.54 -8.34 -37.14
C VAL A 21 -1.12 -8.41 -37.67
N GLU A 22 -0.53 -7.25 -37.94
CA GLU A 22 0.85 -7.11 -38.43
C GLU A 22 1.57 -6.09 -37.60
N ASP A 23 2.83 -6.33 -37.25
CA ASP A 23 3.71 -5.42 -36.53
C ASP A 23 3.16 -4.94 -35.14
N VAL A 24 2.43 -5.84 -34.50
CA VAL A 24 1.89 -5.60 -33.17
C VAL A 24 2.82 -6.19 -32.11
N ALA A 25 3.13 -5.42 -31.07
CA ALA A 25 4.02 -5.82 -29.99
C ALA A 25 3.24 -6.35 -28.77
N PHE A 26 3.92 -7.16 -27.97
CA PHE A 26 3.43 -7.55 -26.64
C PHE A 26 3.26 -6.30 -25.75
N ASP A 27 2.18 -6.28 -24.96
CA ASP A 27 1.80 -5.17 -24.06
C ASP A 27 1.45 -3.85 -24.78
N GLU A 28 1.29 -3.88 -26.09
CA GLU A 28 0.90 -2.72 -26.88
C GLU A 28 -0.54 -2.29 -26.57
N LEU A 29 -0.74 -1.00 -26.40
CA LEU A 29 -2.06 -0.40 -26.17
C LEU A 29 -2.85 -0.37 -27.50
N GLY A 30 -4.12 -0.73 -27.42
CA GLY A 30 -5.07 -0.63 -28.53
C GLY A 30 -6.32 0.15 -28.14
N GLU A 31 -6.99 0.67 -29.14
CA GLU A 31 -8.30 1.30 -29.05
C GLU A 31 -9.32 0.54 -29.87
N ILE A 32 -10.48 0.30 -29.29
CA ILE A 32 -11.62 -0.36 -29.94
C ILE A 32 -12.71 0.68 -30.15
N GLU A 33 -13.02 0.97 -31.39
CA GLU A 33 -14.14 1.84 -31.77
C GLU A 33 -15.40 0.99 -31.94
N LEU A 34 -16.42 1.28 -31.15
CA LEU A 34 -17.73 0.64 -31.23
C LEU A 34 -18.56 1.23 -32.38
N ALA A 35 -19.68 0.57 -32.70
CA ALA A 35 -20.58 1.00 -33.77
C ALA A 35 -21.23 2.38 -33.53
N ASP A 36 -21.37 2.78 -32.28
CA ASP A 36 -21.88 4.10 -31.87
C ASP A 36 -20.82 5.19 -31.77
N GLY A 37 -19.55 4.84 -32.04
CA GLY A 37 -18.42 5.77 -31.97
C GLY A 37 -17.75 5.85 -30.60
N GLU A 38 -18.27 5.12 -29.59
CA GLU A 38 -17.60 5.00 -28.29
C GLU A 38 -16.24 4.30 -28.48
N THR A 39 -15.23 4.78 -27.78
CA THR A 39 -13.89 4.18 -27.83
C THR A 39 -13.56 3.51 -26.50
N ARG A 40 -13.05 2.29 -26.57
CA ARG A 40 -12.56 1.52 -25.42
C ARG A 40 -11.11 1.17 -25.60
N ARG A 41 -10.43 0.91 -24.49
CA ARG A 41 -8.99 0.58 -24.49
C ARG A 41 -8.78 -0.92 -24.28
N CYS A 42 -7.71 -1.41 -24.88
CA CYS A 42 -7.23 -2.77 -24.67
C CYS A 42 -5.70 -2.80 -24.69
N ARG A 43 -5.14 -3.90 -24.28
CA ARG A 43 -3.70 -4.18 -24.43
C ARG A 43 -3.47 -5.58 -24.97
N VAL A 44 -2.37 -5.76 -25.69
CA VAL A 44 -1.97 -7.05 -26.22
C VAL A 44 -1.38 -7.91 -25.10
N LEU A 45 -1.96 -9.10 -24.90
CA LEU A 45 -1.49 -10.07 -23.93
C LEU A 45 -0.61 -11.15 -24.55
N GLU A 46 -0.95 -11.56 -25.78
CA GLU A 46 -0.28 -12.66 -26.44
C GLU A 46 -0.37 -12.47 -27.96
N ILE A 47 0.66 -12.89 -28.64
CA ILE A 47 0.72 -12.88 -30.10
C ILE A 47 1.08 -14.30 -30.57
N ASP A 48 0.20 -14.89 -31.38
CA ASP A 48 0.43 -16.18 -32.03
C ASP A 48 0.29 -16.02 -33.56
N GLY A 49 1.43 -15.97 -34.23
CA GLY A 49 1.51 -15.65 -35.63
C GLY A 49 0.90 -14.29 -35.97
N SER A 50 -0.20 -14.27 -36.71
CA SER A 50 -0.97 -13.07 -37.03
C SER A 50 -2.19 -12.85 -36.14
N ASN A 51 -2.30 -13.57 -35.03
CA ASN A 51 -3.40 -13.42 -34.07
C ASN A 51 -2.91 -12.70 -32.83
N ALA A 52 -3.67 -11.72 -32.35
CA ALA A 52 -3.42 -11.05 -31.08
C ALA A 52 -4.56 -11.32 -30.10
N LEU A 53 -4.22 -11.87 -28.93
CA LEU A 53 -5.12 -11.93 -27.78
C LEU A 53 -4.96 -10.63 -27.03
N VAL A 54 -6.04 -9.88 -26.92
CA VAL A 54 -6.05 -8.59 -26.22
C VAL A 54 -6.94 -8.64 -24.98
N GLN A 55 -6.58 -7.86 -24.00
CA GLN A 55 -7.31 -7.66 -22.77
C GLN A 55 -8.01 -6.30 -22.79
N LEU A 56 -9.30 -6.30 -22.50
CA LEU A 56 -10.12 -5.09 -22.44
C LEU A 56 -9.96 -4.42 -21.07
N PHE A 57 -9.87 -3.11 -21.05
CA PHE A 57 -9.86 -2.32 -19.81
C PHE A 57 -11.28 -1.97 -19.35
N GLU A 58 -12.22 -1.88 -20.26
CA GLU A 58 -13.62 -1.60 -19.98
C GLU A 58 -14.49 -2.83 -20.33
N SER A 59 -15.80 -2.70 -20.10
CA SER A 59 -16.77 -3.75 -20.41
C SER A 59 -16.73 -4.18 -21.88
N SER A 60 -16.89 -5.46 -22.16
CA SER A 60 -17.07 -6.00 -23.52
C SER A 60 -18.46 -5.75 -24.10
N THR A 61 -19.40 -5.22 -23.32
CA THR A 61 -20.77 -4.94 -23.77
C THR A 61 -20.77 -3.96 -24.93
N GLY A 62 -21.46 -4.29 -26.01
CA GLY A 62 -21.55 -3.44 -27.20
C GLY A 62 -20.46 -3.69 -28.25
N ILE A 63 -19.43 -4.49 -27.96
CA ILE A 63 -18.45 -4.89 -28.96
C ILE A 63 -19.12 -5.87 -29.94
N ASN A 64 -19.12 -5.49 -31.20
CA ASN A 64 -19.70 -6.29 -32.29
C ASN A 64 -18.60 -6.78 -33.21
N LEU A 65 -18.59 -8.08 -33.45
CA LEU A 65 -17.57 -8.73 -34.29
C LEU A 65 -17.52 -8.18 -35.74
N SER A 66 -18.64 -7.64 -36.24
CA SER A 66 -18.75 -7.15 -37.61
C SER A 66 -18.50 -5.65 -37.76
N ASN A 67 -18.85 -4.86 -36.75
CA ASN A 67 -18.91 -3.40 -36.85
C ASN A 67 -17.88 -2.68 -35.97
N SER A 68 -17.30 -3.37 -35.01
CA SER A 68 -16.24 -2.78 -34.17
C SER A 68 -14.89 -2.85 -34.87
N LYS A 69 -14.04 -1.87 -34.62
CA LYS A 69 -12.70 -1.77 -35.19
C LYS A 69 -11.67 -1.70 -34.07
N VAL A 70 -10.51 -2.29 -34.30
CA VAL A 70 -9.36 -2.22 -33.37
C VAL A 70 -8.21 -1.52 -34.06
N ARG A 71 -7.58 -0.61 -33.31
CA ARG A 71 -6.39 0.12 -33.76
C ARG A 71 -5.31 0.00 -32.68
N PHE A 72 -4.15 -0.53 -33.01
CA PHE A 72 -2.99 -0.58 -32.13
C PHE A 72 -2.17 0.69 -32.25
N LEU A 73 -1.65 1.19 -31.14
CA LEU A 73 -1.08 2.53 -31.03
C LEU A 73 0.45 2.56 -31.12
N GLY A 74 1.10 1.41 -31.24
CA GLY A 74 2.57 1.31 -31.29
C GLY A 74 3.28 1.69 -29.99
N ARG A 75 2.56 1.68 -28.89
CA ARG A 75 3.10 2.01 -27.56
C ARG A 75 2.36 1.26 -26.45
N SER A 76 3.04 1.05 -25.33
CA SER A 76 2.42 0.52 -24.10
C SER A 76 1.53 1.55 -23.44
N MET A 77 0.86 1.15 -22.34
CA MET A 77 0.07 2.08 -21.54
C MET A 77 0.99 3.06 -20.81
N GLU A 78 0.70 4.35 -20.97
CA GLU A 78 1.48 5.45 -20.41
C GLU A 78 0.61 6.31 -19.50
N LEU A 79 1.25 6.94 -18.52
CA LEU A 79 0.70 8.03 -17.71
C LEU A 79 1.40 9.33 -18.07
N GLY A 80 0.63 10.36 -18.35
CA GLY A 80 1.14 11.74 -18.41
C GLY A 80 1.40 12.23 -17.00
N VAL A 81 2.65 12.57 -16.68
CA VAL A 81 3.08 12.99 -15.35
C VAL A 81 3.44 14.47 -15.31
N SER A 82 3.13 15.11 -14.21
CA SER A 82 3.40 16.52 -13.94
C SER A 82 3.37 16.79 -12.44
N GLY A 83 4.03 17.83 -11.98
CA GLY A 83 3.87 18.35 -10.62
C GLY A 83 2.43 18.79 -10.30
N ASP A 84 1.65 19.12 -11.31
CA ASP A 84 0.25 19.53 -11.18
C ASP A 84 -0.71 18.36 -10.79
N MET A 85 -0.21 17.15 -10.71
CA MET A 85 -0.97 16.00 -10.18
C MET A 85 -1.22 16.12 -8.66
N LEU A 86 -0.39 16.85 -7.94
CA LEU A 86 -0.60 17.09 -6.51
C LEU A 86 -1.92 17.83 -6.27
N GLY A 87 -2.68 17.36 -5.31
CA GLY A 87 -4.01 17.89 -5.00
C GLY A 87 -5.15 17.31 -5.83
N ARG A 88 -4.86 16.40 -6.76
CA ARG A 88 -5.82 15.88 -7.72
C ARG A 88 -6.26 14.45 -7.40
N VAL A 89 -7.46 14.13 -7.87
CA VAL A 89 -8.07 12.80 -7.76
C VAL A 89 -8.29 12.23 -9.15
N PHE A 90 -7.79 11.01 -9.36
CA PHE A 90 -7.85 10.29 -10.62
C PHE A 90 -8.60 8.97 -10.47
N ASP A 91 -9.17 8.47 -11.55
CA ASP A 91 -9.64 7.09 -11.62
C ASP A 91 -8.46 6.10 -11.73
N GLY A 92 -8.75 4.82 -11.78
CA GLY A 92 -7.72 3.77 -11.86
C GLY A 92 -6.88 3.77 -13.12
N LEU A 93 -7.27 4.52 -14.14
CA LEU A 93 -6.56 4.69 -15.42
C LEU A 93 -5.90 6.06 -15.56
N GLY A 94 -5.89 6.85 -14.49
CA GLY A 94 -5.22 8.15 -14.47
C GLY A 94 -6.03 9.30 -15.09
N ARG A 95 -7.35 9.14 -15.28
CA ARG A 95 -8.23 10.22 -15.72
C ARG A 95 -8.71 11.03 -14.51
N PRO A 96 -8.70 12.37 -14.56
CA PRO A 96 -9.24 13.19 -13.48
C PRO A 96 -10.73 12.90 -13.23
N ILE A 97 -11.12 12.79 -11.95
CA ILE A 97 -12.52 12.59 -11.52
C ILE A 97 -12.96 13.62 -10.48
N ASP A 98 -12.20 14.71 -10.33
CA ASP A 98 -12.42 15.77 -9.34
C ASP A 98 -13.00 17.04 -9.95
N ASP A 99 -13.64 16.93 -11.11
CA ASP A 99 -14.18 18.06 -11.91
C ASP A 99 -13.14 19.13 -12.28
N GLY A 100 -11.86 18.84 -12.08
CA GLY A 100 -10.76 19.69 -12.48
C GLY A 100 -10.36 19.51 -13.94
N PRO A 101 -9.52 20.43 -14.48
CA PRO A 101 -9.03 20.31 -15.85
C PRO A 101 -8.12 19.10 -16.03
N GLU A 102 -7.97 18.65 -17.27
CA GLU A 102 -6.95 17.66 -17.60
C GLU A 102 -5.56 18.18 -17.29
N ILE A 103 -4.70 17.31 -16.82
CA ILE A 103 -3.31 17.63 -16.54
C ILE A 103 -2.54 17.72 -17.86
N LEU A 104 -1.85 18.83 -18.08
CA LEU A 104 -0.87 18.92 -19.17
C LEU A 104 0.39 18.17 -18.74
N PRO A 105 0.74 17.07 -19.41
CA PRO A 105 1.88 16.28 -18.99
C PRO A 105 3.20 17.00 -19.30
N GLU A 106 4.10 17.03 -18.34
CA GLU A 106 5.49 17.43 -18.58
C GLU A 106 6.23 16.30 -19.32
N GLU A 107 5.87 15.06 -19.01
CA GLU A 107 6.42 13.85 -19.60
C GLU A 107 5.36 12.74 -19.65
N ARG A 108 5.53 11.79 -20.57
CA ARG A 108 4.74 10.56 -20.60
C ARG A 108 5.64 9.36 -20.27
N ARG A 109 5.20 8.51 -19.35
CA ARG A 109 5.97 7.35 -18.89
C ARG A 109 5.15 6.08 -19.00
N ASP A 110 5.82 5.01 -19.42
CA ASP A 110 5.28 3.65 -19.34
C ASP A 110 4.95 3.28 -17.90
N ILE A 111 3.72 2.83 -17.65
CA ILE A 111 3.28 2.50 -16.29
C ILE A 111 3.90 1.22 -15.73
N ASN A 112 4.42 0.35 -16.59
CA ASN A 112 5.12 -0.85 -16.12
C ASN A 112 6.45 -0.51 -15.43
N GLY A 113 7.07 0.60 -15.82
CA GLY A 113 8.32 1.06 -15.23
C GLY A 113 9.45 0.05 -15.38
N LEU A 114 10.51 0.28 -14.67
CA LEU A 114 11.62 -0.66 -14.52
C LEU A 114 11.92 -0.84 -13.03
N PRO A 115 12.17 -2.07 -12.57
CA PRO A 115 12.66 -2.31 -11.23
C PRO A 115 13.92 -1.48 -10.98
N MET A 116 14.02 -0.91 -9.79
CA MET A 116 15.20 -0.14 -9.40
C MET A 116 16.44 -1.04 -9.41
N ASN A 117 17.48 -0.64 -10.14
CA ASN A 117 18.72 -1.39 -10.19
C ASN A 117 19.30 -1.54 -8.75
N PRO A 118 19.55 -2.77 -8.28
CA PRO A 118 20.08 -2.99 -6.94
C PRO A 118 21.39 -2.23 -6.65
N ALA A 119 22.26 -2.06 -7.65
CA ALA A 119 23.51 -1.32 -7.52
C ALA A 119 23.31 0.19 -7.34
N ALA A 120 22.19 0.72 -7.83
CA ALA A 120 21.81 2.13 -7.67
C ALA A 120 21.10 2.43 -6.35
N ARG A 121 20.70 1.41 -5.58
CA ARG A 121 19.99 1.60 -4.31
C ARG A 121 20.88 2.20 -3.24
N SER A 122 20.31 3.10 -2.44
CA SER A 122 20.86 3.58 -1.18
C SER A 122 20.11 2.93 -0.01
N TYR A 123 20.82 2.72 1.09
CA TYR A 123 20.19 2.16 2.29
C TYR A 123 19.19 3.13 2.91
N PRO A 124 18.03 2.64 3.41
CA PRO A 124 17.11 3.42 4.21
C PRO A 124 17.75 3.82 5.55
N GLU A 125 17.69 5.09 5.92
CA GLU A 125 18.36 5.62 7.12
C GLU A 125 17.58 6.68 7.88
N GLU A 126 16.58 7.31 7.28
CA GLU A 126 15.85 8.42 7.90
C GLU A 126 14.51 7.96 8.48
N PHE A 127 14.15 8.53 9.63
CA PHE A 127 12.88 8.32 10.29
C PHE A 127 11.73 8.97 9.54
N ILE A 128 10.67 8.21 9.30
CA ILE A 128 9.37 8.74 8.89
C ILE A 128 8.42 8.69 10.08
N GLN A 129 7.95 9.86 10.49
CA GLN A 129 6.97 9.98 11.55
C GLN A 129 5.57 9.81 10.98
N THR A 130 4.85 8.79 11.43
CA THR A 130 3.45 8.54 11.02
C THR A 130 2.44 9.20 11.95
N GLY A 131 2.87 9.63 13.12
CA GLY A 131 2.00 10.16 14.17
C GLY A 131 1.24 9.06 14.94
N VAL A 132 1.55 7.79 14.68
CA VAL A 132 0.97 6.61 15.34
C VAL A 132 2.02 5.98 16.24
N SER A 133 1.81 6.02 17.55
CA SER A 133 2.80 5.59 18.54
C SER A 133 3.22 4.13 18.39
N ALA A 134 2.28 3.22 18.09
CA ALA A 134 2.58 1.80 17.90
C ALA A 134 3.47 1.54 16.67
N ILE A 135 3.48 2.42 15.70
CA ILE A 135 4.38 2.37 14.55
C ILE A 135 5.68 3.09 14.87
N ASP A 136 5.62 4.37 15.20
CA ASP A 136 6.80 5.22 15.37
C ASP A 136 7.70 4.76 16.52
N GLY A 137 7.09 4.31 17.61
CA GLY A 137 7.82 3.90 18.81
C GLY A 137 8.40 2.48 18.75
N LEU A 138 7.70 1.53 18.15
CA LEU A 138 8.02 0.10 18.23
C LEU A 138 8.31 -0.57 16.90
N ASN A 139 7.73 -0.07 15.81
CA ASN A 139 7.83 -0.63 14.47
C ASN A 139 8.13 0.47 13.45
N THR A 140 9.16 1.23 13.71
CA THR A 140 9.50 2.47 13.03
C THR A 140 9.62 2.30 11.51
N LEU A 141 8.92 3.18 10.79
CA LEU A 141 8.99 3.30 9.34
C LEU A 141 10.21 4.12 8.95
N VAL A 142 11.01 3.59 8.03
CA VAL A 142 12.24 4.21 7.56
C VAL A 142 12.09 4.64 6.11
N ARG A 143 12.62 5.81 5.77
CA ARG A 143 12.55 6.37 4.42
C ARG A 143 13.17 5.43 3.38
N GLY A 144 12.38 5.03 2.39
CA GLY A 144 12.76 4.07 1.35
C GLY A 144 12.39 2.61 1.67
N GLN A 145 11.74 2.36 2.82
CA GLN A 145 11.29 1.04 3.24
C GLN A 145 9.95 0.65 2.60
N LYS A 146 9.71 -0.64 2.48
CA LYS A 146 8.41 -1.26 2.19
C LYS A 146 7.90 -1.93 3.46
N LEU A 147 6.93 -1.33 4.13
CA LEU A 147 6.36 -1.83 5.37
C LEU A 147 4.84 -2.04 5.22
N PRO A 148 4.38 -3.28 5.01
CA PRO A 148 2.99 -3.57 4.79
C PRO A 148 2.18 -3.54 6.10
N ILE A 149 0.88 -3.28 5.96
CA ILE A 149 -0.12 -3.45 7.01
C ILE A 149 -0.97 -4.66 6.67
N PHE A 150 -0.97 -5.64 7.55
CA PHE A 150 -1.81 -6.83 7.47
C PHE A 150 -3.09 -6.60 8.28
N SER A 151 -4.17 -6.35 7.57
CA SER A 151 -5.51 -6.18 8.12
C SER A 151 -6.35 -7.44 7.93
N ALA A 152 -7.59 -7.39 8.31
CA ALA A 152 -8.58 -8.43 8.08
C ALA A 152 -9.95 -7.79 7.82
N SER A 153 -10.89 -8.58 7.32
CA SER A 153 -12.24 -8.10 7.00
C SER A 153 -12.91 -7.44 8.21
N GLY A 154 -13.44 -6.23 8.02
CA GLY A 154 -14.12 -5.44 9.04
C GLY A 154 -13.20 -4.71 10.02
N LEU A 155 -11.88 -4.84 9.92
CA LEU A 155 -10.93 -4.05 10.70
C LEU A 155 -10.73 -2.66 10.09
N PRO A 156 -10.34 -1.64 10.90
CA PRO A 156 -10.34 -0.24 10.47
C PRO A 156 -9.06 0.18 9.73
N HIS A 157 -8.62 -0.60 8.74
CA HIS A 157 -7.43 -0.28 7.95
C HIS A 157 -7.59 0.97 7.09
N ALA A 158 -8.81 1.28 6.64
CA ALA A 158 -9.06 2.51 5.89
C ALA A 158 -8.82 3.76 6.75
N GLN A 159 -9.29 3.76 7.99
CA GLN A 159 -9.07 4.86 8.94
C GLN A 159 -7.59 5.03 9.27
N LEU A 160 -6.86 3.93 9.46
CA LEU A 160 -5.42 3.96 9.71
C LEU A 160 -4.65 4.46 8.47
N ALA A 161 -5.01 4.01 7.27
CA ALA A 161 -4.41 4.49 6.03
C ALA A 161 -4.59 5.99 5.84
N ALA A 162 -5.80 6.50 6.07
CA ALA A 162 -6.10 7.92 6.03
C ALA A 162 -5.31 8.70 7.07
N GLN A 163 -5.19 8.19 8.29
CA GLN A 163 -4.41 8.80 9.36
C GLN A 163 -2.93 8.92 8.98
N ILE A 164 -2.32 7.86 8.50
CA ILE A 164 -0.92 7.87 8.05
C ILE A 164 -0.73 8.85 6.90
N ALA A 165 -1.61 8.85 5.90
CA ALA A 165 -1.53 9.76 4.75
C ALA A 165 -1.61 11.23 5.16
N ARG A 166 -2.47 11.57 6.14
CA ARG A 166 -2.62 12.94 6.65
C ARG A 166 -1.42 13.41 7.47
N GLN A 167 -0.84 12.51 8.28
CA GLN A 167 0.08 12.85 9.36
C GLN A 167 1.54 12.59 9.05
N ALA A 168 1.84 11.68 8.09
CA ALA A 168 3.20 11.26 7.81
C ALA A 168 4.08 12.42 7.35
N LYS A 169 5.31 12.44 7.86
CA LYS A 169 6.32 13.43 7.49
C LYS A 169 7.75 12.93 7.73
N VAL A 170 8.69 13.56 7.05
CA VAL A 170 10.11 13.49 7.38
C VAL A 170 10.47 14.78 8.12
N ARG A 171 11.01 14.68 9.33
CA ARG A 171 11.30 15.85 10.19
C ARG A 171 12.17 16.88 9.46
N GLY A 172 11.72 18.15 9.44
CA GLY A 172 12.45 19.25 8.82
C GLY A 172 12.40 19.30 7.29
N LYS A 173 11.55 18.48 6.65
CA LYS A 173 11.43 18.39 5.19
C LYS A 173 9.97 18.41 4.71
N ASP A 174 9.10 19.13 5.40
CA ASP A 174 7.65 19.12 5.16
C ASP A 174 7.28 19.57 3.74
N GLU A 175 7.96 20.56 3.19
CA GLU A 175 7.69 21.07 1.84
C GLU A 175 8.06 20.09 0.71
N GLN A 176 8.91 19.11 1.00
CA GLN A 176 9.36 18.10 0.02
C GLN A 176 8.63 16.78 0.17
N PHE A 177 7.66 16.69 1.06
CA PHE A 177 6.92 15.45 1.32
C PHE A 177 5.62 15.40 0.53
N ALA A 178 5.39 14.27 -0.12
CA ALA A 178 4.16 14.00 -0.86
C ALA A 178 3.64 12.59 -0.57
N VAL A 179 2.34 12.41 -0.75
CA VAL A 179 1.67 11.12 -0.65
C VAL A 179 1.07 10.75 -1.99
N VAL A 180 1.33 9.55 -2.47
CA VAL A 180 0.59 8.94 -3.58
C VAL A 180 -0.24 7.80 -3.02
N PHE A 181 -1.54 7.95 -3.11
CA PHE A 181 -2.50 7.02 -2.52
C PHE A 181 -3.28 6.32 -3.63
N ALA A 182 -3.20 5.01 -3.69
CA ALA A 182 -3.97 4.20 -4.63
C ALA A 182 -4.93 3.29 -3.87
N ALA A 183 -6.22 3.48 -4.12
CA ALA A 183 -7.29 2.66 -3.56
C ALA A 183 -7.85 1.75 -4.66
N MET A 184 -7.79 0.44 -4.44
CA MET A 184 -8.09 -0.60 -5.42
C MET A 184 -9.27 -1.44 -4.94
N GLY A 185 -10.35 -1.46 -5.72
CA GLY A 185 -11.52 -2.28 -5.44
C GLY A 185 -12.26 -1.86 -4.17
N ILE A 186 -12.25 -0.59 -3.83
CA ILE A 186 -12.93 -0.03 -2.66
C ILE A 186 -14.38 0.33 -2.97
N THR A 187 -15.19 0.49 -1.91
CA THR A 187 -16.57 0.96 -2.05
C THR A 187 -16.60 2.46 -2.34
N PHE A 188 -17.75 2.94 -2.81
CA PHE A 188 -17.96 4.36 -3.04
C PHE A 188 -17.87 5.17 -1.73
N GLU A 189 -18.37 4.61 -0.64
CA GLU A 189 -18.30 5.22 0.70
C GLU A 189 -16.88 5.36 1.19
N GLU A 190 -16.03 4.35 0.99
CA GLU A 190 -14.61 4.43 1.33
C GLU A 190 -13.89 5.49 0.49
N SER A 191 -14.20 5.56 -0.81
CA SER A 191 -13.65 6.60 -1.70
C SER A 191 -14.00 8.00 -1.21
N ASN A 192 -15.27 8.25 -0.89
CA ASN A 192 -15.70 9.53 -0.34
C ASN A 192 -15.02 9.83 1.00
N PHE A 193 -14.90 8.84 1.86
CA PHE A 193 -14.20 8.98 3.14
C PHE A 193 -12.75 9.47 2.95
N PHE A 194 -12.00 8.89 2.04
CA PHE A 194 -10.63 9.33 1.78
C PHE A 194 -10.57 10.76 1.22
N VAL A 195 -11.38 11.06 0.22
CA VAL A 195 -11.41 12.39 -0.42
C VAL A 195 -11.80 13.47 0.58
N GLU A 196 -12.86 13.27 1.34
CA GLU A 196 -13.32 14.24 2.35
C GLU A 196 -12.30 14.40 3.47
N SER A 197 -11.78 13.30 4.00
CA SER A 197 -10.74 13.33 5.05
C SER A 197 -9.51 14.13 4.64
N PHE A 198 -9.06 14.00 3.40
CA PHE A 198 -7.91 14.73 2.89
C PHE A 198 -8.22 16.21 2.62
N LYS A 199 -9.42 16.52 2.13
CA LYS A 199 -9.86 17.91 1.92
C LYS A 199 -10.04 18.67 3.22
N GLU A 200 -10.71 18.09 4.20
CA GLU A 200 -10.98 18.71 5.49
C GLU A 200 -9.71 19.06 6.27
N THR A 201 -8.68 18.25 6.14
CA THR A 201 -7.42 18.44 6.84
C THR A 201 -6.37 19.22 6.04
N GLY A 202 -6.65 19.54 4.77
CA GLY A 202 -5.68 20.14 3.87
C GLY A 202 -4.62 19.19 3.32
N ALA A 203 -4.64 17.92 3.72
CA ALA A 203 -3.68 16.91 3.26
C ALA A 203 -3.81 16.63 1.75
N ILE A 204 -4.95 16.96 1.14
CA ILE A 204 -5.15 16.80 -0.30
C ILE A 204 -4.09 17.55 -1.12
N ASP A 205 -3.64 18.70 -0.68
CA ASP A 205 -2.71 19.57 -1.45
C ASP A 205 -1.36 18.89 -1.72
N ARG A 206 -0.97 17.92 -0.88
CA ARG A 206 0.26 17.12 -1.02
C ARG A 206 0.02 15.69 -1.48
N THR A 207 -1.21 15.37 -1.88
CA THR A 207 -1.63 13.99 -2.20
C THR A 207 -2.03 13.87 -3.66
N VAL A 208 -1.58 12.80 -4.29
CA VAL A 208 -2.10 12.30 -5.57
C VAL A 208 -2.94 11.07 -5.25
N LEU A 209 -4.23 11.10 -5.54
CA LEU A 209 -5.17 10.04 -5.23
C LEU A 209 -5.65 9.33 -6.50
N PHE A 210 -5.43 8.02 -6.57
CA PHE A 210 -5.99 7.14 -7.60
C PHE A 210 -7.06 6.26 -6.99
N VAL A 211 -8.25 6.22 -7.59
CA VAL A 211 -9.39 5.48 -7.08
C VAL A 211 -9.91 4.51 -8.13
N ASN A 212 -9.88 3.22 -7.81
CA ASN A 212 -10.58 2.17 -8.52
C ASN A 212 -11.67 1.62 -7.60
N LEU A 213 -12.92 1.69 -8.06
CA LEU A 213 -14.07 1.22 -7.28
C LEU A 213 -14.29 -0.28 -7.46
N ALA A 214 -15.00 -0.88 -6.51
CA ALA A 214 -15.30 -2.32 -6.52
C ALA A 214 -16.10 -2.78 -7.75
N ASN A 215 -16.91 -1.89 -8.33
CA ASN A 215 -17.67 -2.14 -9.56
C ASN A 215 -16.93 -1.78 -10.85
N ASP A 216 -15.73 -1.20 -10.74
CA ASP A 216 -14.89 -0.97 -11.91
C ASP A 216 -14.26 -2.29 -12.41
N PRO A 217 -13.88 -2.37 -13.69
CA PRO A 217 -13.30 -3.57 -14.26
C PRO A 217 -12.03 -4.05 -13.54
N ALA A 218 -11.89 -5.37 -13.38
CA ALA A 218 -10.72 -5.98 -12.74
C ALA A 218 -9.38 -5.59 -13.42
N VAL A 219 -9.40 -5.41 -14.73
CA VAL A 219 -8.23 -5.02 -15.52
C VAL A 219 -7.77 -3.60 -15.19
N GLU A 220 -8.69 -2.68 -14.98
CA GLU A 220 -8.39 -1.33 -14.51
C GLU A 220 -7.71 -1.39 -13.14
N ARG A 221 -8.17 -2.26 -12.26
CA ARG A 221 -7.58 -2.49 -10.93
C ARG A 221 -6.13 -2.94 -11.01
N ILE A 222 -5.78 -3.76 -11.99
CA ILE A 222 -4.40 -4.19 -12.23
C ILE A 222 -3.51 -3.03 -12.68
N ALA A 223 -4.04 -2.09 -13.44
CA ALA A 223 -3.31 -0.89 -13.89
C ALA A 223 -3.11 0.14 -12.76
N THR A 224 -4.05 0.26 -11.84
CA THR A 224 -4.10 1.32 -10.81
C THR A 224 -2.81 1.46 -9.99
N PRO A 225 -2.22 0.41 -9.39
CA PRO A 225 -0.98 0.56 -8.64
C PRO A 225 0.20 0.95 -9.52
N ARG A 226 0.20 0.56 -10.78
CA ARG A 226 1.24 0.96 -11.74
C ARG A 226 1.14 2.44 -12.10
N MET A 227 -0.06 2.97 -12.25
CA MET A 227 -0.31 4.41 -12.40
C MET A 227 0.23 5.18 -11.20
N ALA A 228 -0.13 4.75 -10.00
CA ALA A 228 0.33 5.38 -8.76
C ALA A 228 1.86 5.37 -8.61
N LEU A 229 2.50 4.24 -8.88
CA LEU A 229 3.96 4.12 -8.80
C LEU A 229 4.68 4.94 -9.86
N THR A 230 4.12 5.07 -11.06
CA THR A 230 4.66 5.93 -12.11
C THR A 230 4.62 7.40 -11.70
N ALA A 231 3.51 7.87 -11.13
CA ALA A 231 3.40 9.20 -10.57
C ALA A 231 4.41 9.42 -9.42
N ALA A 232 4.52 8.44 -8.51
CA ALA A 232 5.45 8.50 -7.39
C ALA A 232 6.92 8.57 -7.83
N GLU A 233 7.32 7.78 -8.81
CA GLU A 233 8.68 7.80 -9.36
C GLU A 233 9.03 9.16 -9.97
N TYR A 234 8.10 9.77 -10.70
CA TYR A 234 8.30 11.09 -11.25
C TYR A 234 8.48 12.15 -10.15
N LEU A 235 7.60 12.18 -9.16
CA LEU A 235 7.71 13.12 -8.05
C LEU A 235 8.98 12.91 -7.21
N ALA A 236 9.36 11.66 -6.97
CA ALA A 236 10.52 11.34 -6.17
C ALA A 236 11.85 11.62 -6.88
N PHE A 237 11.99 11.18 -8.13
CA PHE A 237 13.29 11.14 -8.80
C PHE A 237 13.51 12.26 -9.82
N GLU A 238 12.47 12.97 -10.24
CA GLU A 238 12.57 14.18 -11.09
C GLU A 238 12.26 15.45 -10.32
N LYS A 239 11.42 15.40 -9.31
CA LYS A 239 11.06 16.56 -8.47
C LYS A 239 11.69 16.54 -7.07
N ASP A 240 12.57 15.58 -6.79
CA ASP A 240 13.32 15.42 -5.53
C ASP A 240 12.42 15.37 -4.27
N MET A 241 11.21 14.82 -4.39
CA MET A 241 10.27 14.71 -3.29
C MET A 241 10.46 13.42 -2.49
N HIS A 242 10.10 13.46 -1.21
CA HIS A 242 9.99 12.28 -0.38
C HIS A 242 8.55 11.76 -0.49
N VAL A 243 8.36 10.70 -1.26
CA VAL A 243 7.03 10.19 -1.58
C VAL A 243 6.71 8.99 -0.72
N LEU A 244 5.60 9.07 0.01
CA LEU A 244 4.97 7.93 0.66
C LEU A 244 3.88 7.38 -0.25
N VAL A 245 4.04 6.13 -0.69
CA VAL A 245 3.04 5.43 -1.49
C VAL A 245 2.23 4.51 -0.59
N ILE A 246 0.91 4.68 -0.58
CA ILE A 246 -0.03 3.80 0.11
C ILE A 246 -0.87 3.08 -0.94
N LEU A 247 -0.82 1.76 -0.91
CA LEU A 247 -1.57 0.88 -1.81
C LEU A 247 -2.58 0.07 -1.00
N THR A 248 -3.86 0.34 -1.14
CA THR A 248 -4.94 -0.38 -0.44
C THR A 248 -6.07 -0.74 -1.42
N ASP A 249 -6.59 -1.90 -1.51
CA ASP A 249 -6.26 -3.15 -0.84
C ASP A 249 -5.54 -4.09 -1.80
N ILE A 250 -4.38 -4.56 -1.42
CA ILE A 250 -3.58 -5.49 -2.24
C ILE A 250 -4.31 -6.82 -2.45
N THR A 251 -5.18 -7.23 -1.52
CA THR A 251 -5.98 -8.44 -1.70
C THR A 251 -6.95 -8.29 -2.86
N ASN A 252 -7.61 -7.12 -3.00
CA ASN A 252 -8.48 -6.83 -4.14
C ASN A 252 -7.69 -6.83 -5.46
N TYR A 253 -6.47 -6.31 -5.44
CA TYR A 253 -5.56 -6.37 -6.58
C TYR A 253 -5.21 -7.82 -6.97
N ALA A 254 -4.84 -8.65 -6.01
CA ALA A 254 -4.50 -10.05 -6.25
C ALA A 254 -5.73 -10.86 -6.73
N ASP A 255 -6.92 -10.56 -6.23
CA ASP A 255 -8.16 -11.17 -6.71
C ASP A 255 -8.46 -10.78 -8.16
N ALA A 256 -8.14 -9.56 -8.58
CA ALA A 256 -8.22 -9.15 -9.98
C ALA A 256 -7.24 -9.93 -10.88
N LEU A 257 -6.01 -10.17 -10.40
CA LEU A 257 -5.06 -11.04 -11.11
C LEU A 257 -5.61 -12.47 -11.26
N ARG A 258 -6.21 -13.02 -10.22
CA ARG A 258 -6.83 -14.35 -10.24
C ARG A 258 -7.97 -14.42 -11.22
N GLU A 259 -8.83 -13.42 -11.26
CA GLU A 259 -9.96 -13.33 -12.19
C GLU A 259 -9.48 -13.33 -13.65
N VAL A 260 -8.49 -12.50 -13.97
CA VAL A 260 -7.92 -12.41 -15.33
C VAL A 260 -7.19 -13.69 -15.71
N SER A 261 -6.41 -14.28 -14.81
CA SER A 261 -5.71 -15.55 -15.02
C SER A 261 -6.70 -16.70 -15.32
N ALA A 262 -7.80 -16.75 -14.57
CA ALA A 262 -8.86 -17.73 -14.80
C ALA A 262 -9.54 -17.55 -16.17
N ALA A 263 -9.81 -16.30 -16.59
CA ALA A 263 -10.36 -15.99 -17.89
C ALA A 263 -9.44 -16.43 -19.03
N ARG A 264 -8.12 -16.33 -18.82
CA ARG A 264 -7.09 -16.83 -19.77
C ARG A 264 -6.89 -18.34 -19.74
N LYS A 265 -7.58 -19.06 -18.84
CA LYS A 265 -7.42 -20.51 -18.64
C LYS A 265 -5.98 -20.92 -18.32
N GLU A 266 -5.25 -20.05 -17.64
CA GLU A 266 -3.91 -20.36 -17.13
C GLU A 266 -3.98 -21.45 -16.04
N VAL A 267 -2.91 -22.23 -15.91
CA VAL A 267 -2.84 -23.24 -14.84
C VAL A 267 -2.78 -22.53 -13.49
N PRO A 268 -3.76 -22.77 -12.60
CA PRO A 268 -3.79 -22.08 -11.32
C PRO A 268 -2.66 -22.54 -10.40
N GLY A 269 -2.09 -21.59 -9.69
CA GLY A 269 -1.19 -21.85 -8.58
C GLY A 269 -1.96 -22.07 -7.27
N ARG A 270 -1.28 -21.83 -6.15
CA ARG A 270 -1.86 -21.97 -4.80
C ARG A 270 -3.11 -21.09 -4.64
N ARG A 271 -4.20 -21.69 -4.15
CA ARG A 271 -5.53 -21.06 -3.96
C ARG A 271 -6.11 -20.38 -5.23
N GLY A 272 -5.72 -20.83 -6.39
CA GLY A 272 -6.22 -20.32 -7.67
C GLY A 272 -5.55 -19.05 -8.17
N TYR A 273 -4.59 -18.49 -7.45
CA TYR A 273 -3.82 -17.35 -7.91
C TYR A 273 -2.86 -17.73 -9.04
N PRO A 274 -2.49 -16.80 -9.95
CA PRO A 274 -1.55 -17.12 -11.01
C PRO A 274 -0.17 -17.51 -10.44
N GLY A 275 0.51 -18.43 -11.12
CA GLY A 275 1.85 -18.88 -10.69
C GLY A 275 2.88 -17.75 -10.64
N TYR A 276 2.67 -16.69 -11.42
CA TYR A 276 3.54 -15.50 -11.46
C TYR A 276 3.17 -14.42 -10.43
N MET A 277 2.27 -14.68 -9.48
CA MET A 277 1.84 -13.64 -8.51
C MET A 277 2.99 -13.08 -7.69
N TYR A 278 3.97 -13.93 -7.30
CA TYR A 278 5.17 -13.45 -6.62
C TYR A 278 5.94 -12.42 -7.45
N THR A 279 6.23 -12.74 -8.70
CA THR A 279 6.95 -11.84 -9.61
C THR A 279 6.16 -10.57 -9.90
N ASP A 280 4.85 -10.68 -10.04
CA ASP A 280 3.98 -9.52 -10.25
C ASP A 280 3.97 -8.57 -9.05
N LEU A 281 3.76 -9.09 -7.85
CA LEU A 281 3.84 -8.28 -6.62
C LEU A 281 5.24 -7.70 -6.40
N ALA A 282 6.29 -8.47 -6.66
CA ALA A 282 7.65 -7.98 -6.59
C ALA A 282 7.90 -6.82 -7.57
N SER A 283 7.36 -6.89 -8.77
CA SER A 283 7.45 -5.81 -9.77
C SER A 283 6.86 -4.48 -9.29
N LEU A 284 5.84 -4.53 -8.45
CA LEU A 284 5.26 -3.36 -7.81
C LEU A 284 6.10 -2.90 -6.60
N TYR A 285 6.36 -3.79 -5.67
CA TYR A 285 7.02 -3.45 -4.40
C TYR A 285 8.47 -2.99 -4.58
N GLU A 286 9.20 -3.58 -5.52
CA GLU A 286 10.59 -3.24 -5.81
C GLU A 286 10.79 -1.88 -6.50
N ARG A 287 9.70 -1.20 -6.86
CA ARG A 287 9.75 0.20 -7.34
C ARG A 287 9.97 1.20 -6.20
N ALA A 288 9.80 0.81 -4.96
CA ALA A 288 10.10 1.62 -3.80
C ALA A 288 11.60 1.61 -3.46
N GLY A 289 12.08 2.66 -2.82
CA GLY A 289 13.44 2.75 -2.33
C GLY A 289 14.06 4.14 -2.51
N ARG A 290 15.36 4.18 -2.27
CA ARG A 290 16.22 5.35 -2.48
C ARG A 290 17.26 5.04 -3.55
N GLN A 291 17.60 6.03 -4.35
CA GLN A 291 18.65 5.93 -5.36
C GLN A 291 19.85 6.79 -5.00
N LYS A 292 21.06 6.25 -5.23
CA LYS A 292 22.30 7.00 -5.10
C LYS A 292 22.29 8.23 -6.01
N GLY A 293 22.66 9.38 -5.48
CA GLY A 293 22.71 10.64 -6.22
C GLY A 293 21.36 11.30 -6.46
N LYS A 294 20.25 10.74 -5.96
CA LYS A 294 18.92 11.35 -5.98
C LYS A 294 18.52 11.76 -4.56
N ALA A 295 17.98 12.97 -4.40
CA ALA A 295 17.51 13.48 -3.11
C ALA A 295 16.18 12.87 -2.70
N GLY A 296 15.29 12.61 -3.66
CA GLY A 296 13.98 12.01 -3.43
C GLY A 296 14.01 10.52 -3.08
N SER A 297 12.86 10.03 -2.65
CA SER A 297 12.70 8.63 -2.25
C SER A 297 11.26 8.17 -2.37
N ILE A 298 11.06 6.86 -2.47
CA ILE A 298 9.75 6.23 -2.38
C ILE A 298 9.75 5.29 -1.19
N THR A 299 8.90 5.58 -0.21
CA THR A 299 8.56 4.70 0.91
C THR A 299 7.18 4.12 0.64
N MET A 300 6.98 2.84 0.89
CA MET A 300 5.74 2.16 0.51
C MET A 300 5.09 1.50 1.72
N VAL A 301 3.78 1.70 1.85
CA VAL A 301 2.91 1.02 2.81
C VAL A 301 1.82 0.27 2.03
N PRO A 302 2.08 -0.97 1.61
CA PRO A 302 1.04 -1.82 1.05
C PRO A 302 0.10 -2.27 2.17
N ILE A 303 -1.20 -2.16 1.95
CA ILE A 303 -2.22 -2.60 2.91
C ILE A 303 -2.99 -3.75 2.27
N LEU A 304 -3.10 -4.85 2.99
CA LEU A 304 -3.83 -6.03 2.55
C LEU A 304 -4.80 -6.51 3.64
N THR A 305 -5.87 -7.17 3.20
CA THR A 305 -6.78 -7.91 4.06
C THR A 305 -6.43 -9.39 3.99
N MET A 306 -6.17 -9.99 5.14
CA MET A 306 -5.91 -11.43 5.22
C MET A 306 -7.23 -12.20 5.13
N PRO A 307 -7.45 -13.01 4.07
CA PRO A 307 -8.62 -13.86 4.02
C PRO A 307 -8.64 -14.83 5.21
N GLU A 308 -9.79 -14.94 5.88
CA GLU A 308 -9.97 -15.82 7.06
C GLU A 308 -9.02 -15.51 8.23
N ASP A 309 -8.50 -14.27 8.32
CA ASP A 309 -7.46 -13.85 9.27
C ASP A 309 -6.17 -14.71 9.19
N ASP A 310 -5.94 -15.37 8.06
CA ASP A 310 -4.86 -16.34 7.85
C ASP A 310 -3.58 -15.67 7.29
N LYS A 311 -2.56 -15.57 8.15
CA LYS A 311 -1.24 -15.03 7.76
C LYS A 311 -0.48 -15.93 6.76
N THR A 312 -0.86 -17.20 6.64
CA THR A 312 -0.23 -18.16 5.72
C THR A 312 -0.88 -18.16 4.34
N HIS A 313 -1.96 -17.37 4.15
CA HIS A 313 -2.56 -17.16 2.84
C HIS A 313 -1.51 -16.59 1.86
N PRO A 314 -1.55 -16.94 0.56
CA PRO A 314 -0.53 -16.52 -0.41
C PRO A 314 -0.26 -15.02 -0.45
N ILE A 315 -1.27 -14.19 -0.27
CA ILE A 315 -1.12 -12.73 -0.36
C ILE A 315 -0.26 -12.16 0.78
N PRO A 316 -0.59 -12.36 2.08
CA PRO A 316 0.28 -11.92 3.16
C PRO A 316 1.62 -12.65 3.18
N ASP A 317 1.64 -13.94 2.86
CA ASP A 317 2.86 -14.75 2.82
C ASP A 317 3.88 -14.20 1.82
N LEU A 318 3.49 -14.01 0.56
CA LEU A 318 4.36 -13.45 -0.47
C LEU A 318 4.75 -11.99 -0.18
N THR A 319 3.82 -11.17 0.29
CA THR A 319 4.10 -9.79 0.67
C THR A 319 5.14 -9.73 1.79
N GLY A 320 5.06 -10.60 2.78
CA GLY A 320 6.03 -10.71 3.87
C GLY A 320 7.44 -11.08 3.40
N TYR A 321 7.57 -11.90 2.36
CA TYR A 321 8.87 -12.26 1.77
C TYR A 321 9.52 -11.12 0.99
N ILE A 322 8.72 -10.32 0.27
CA ILE A 322 9.23 -9.27 -0.62
C ILE A 322 9.56 -7.99 0.18
N THR A 323 8.85 -7.72 1.25
CA THR A 323 8.93 -6.47 2.01
C THR A 323 9.80 -6.59 3.27
N GLU A 324 9.99 -5.48 3.99
CA GLU A 324 10.87 -5.41 5.16
C GLU A 324 10.11 -5.37 6.48
N GLY A 325 9.16 -6.25 6.67
CA GLY A 325 8.40 -6.42 7.90
C GLY A 325 6.89 -6.47 7.69
N GLN A 326 6.15 -6.23 8.74
CA GLN A 326 4.69 -6.12 8.72
C GLN A 326 4.16 -5.44 9.99
N ILE A 327 3.10 -4.66 9.83
CA ILE A 327 2.25 -4.16 10.93
C ILE A 327 0.98 -4.99 10.92
N ILE A 328 0.60 -5.56 12.04
CA ILE A 328 -0.56 -6.46 12.13
C ILE A 328 -1.67 -5.80 12.93
N LEU A 329 -2.87 -5.71 12.34
CA LEU A 329 -4.08 -5.31 13.03
C LEU A 329 -4.73 -6.52 13.70
N SER A 330 -5.18 -6.35 14.95
CA SER A 330 -5.76 -7.39 15.77
C SER A 330 -7.25 -7.23 15.95
N ARG A 331 -7.99 -8.29 15.65
CA ARG A 331 -9.43 -8.37 15.91
C ARG A 331 -9.75 -8.35 17.40
N GLU A 332 -8.89 -8.94 18.23
CA GLU A 332 -9.01 -8.93 19.69
C GLU A 332 -8.92 -7.48 20.23
N LEU A 333 -7.88 -6.74 19.81
CA LEU A 333 -7.72 -5.33 20.23
C LEU A 333 -8.86 -4.44 19.71
N TYR A 334 -9.33 -4.70 18.48
CA TYR A 334 -10.47 -3.99 17.93
C TYR A 334 -11.74 -4.16 18.77
N ARG A 335 -12.02 -5.41 19.21
CA ARG A 335 -13.15 -5.70 20.11
C ARG A 335 -13.03 -5.05 21.48
N LYS A 336 -11.80 -4.81 21.95
CA LYS A 336 -11.52 -4.07 23.18
C LYS A 336 -11.65 -2.55 23.03
N GLY A 337 -11.93 -2.05 21.82
CA GLY A 337 -12.02 -0.61 21.52
C GLY A 337 -10.67 0.09 21.42
N ILE A 338 -9.58 -0.63 21.22
CA ILE A 338 -8.24 -0.06 20.99
C ILE A 338 -8.18 0.47 19.56
N THR A 339 -7.87 1.75 19.39
CA THR A 339 -7.85 2.44 18.10
C THR A 339 -6.58 3.26 17.88
N PRO A 340 -5.78 2.97 16.84
CA PRO A 340 -5.86 1.81 15.93
C PRO A 340 -5.48 0.49 16.63
N PRO A 341 -6.09 -0.65 16.25
CA PRO A 341 -5.88 -1.92 16.92
C PRO A 341 -4.60 -2.64 16.46
N ILE A 342 -3.46 -1.99 16.60
CA ILE A 342 -2.16 -2.51 16.20
C ILE A 342 -1.64 -3.46 17.26
N ASP A 343 -1.42 -4.73 16.89
CA ASP A 343 -0.75 -5.71 17.76
C ASP A 343 0.75 -5.62 17.54
N VAL A 344 1.44 -5.04 18.51
CA VAL A 344 2.88 -4.78 18.40
C VAL A 344 3.75 -6.03 18.55
N LEU A 345 3.24 -7.10 19.18
CA LEU A 345 4.03 -8.31 19.43
C LEU A 345 4.36 -9.06 18.13
N PRO A 346 3.38 -9.39 17.25
CA PRO A 346 3.67 -10.02 15.96
C PRO A 346 4.11 -9.03 14.88
N SER A 347 4.02 -7.73 15.11
CA SER A 347 4.48 -6.70 14.18
C SER A 347 6.00 -6.58 14.21
N LEU A 348 6.58 -6.28 13.06
CA LEU A 348 8.02 -6.15 12.91
C LEU A 348 8.35 -5.13 11.81
N SER A 349 9.26 -4.21 12.09
CA SER A 349 9.98 -3.45 11.06
C SER A 349 11.45 -3.88 11.07
N ARG A 350 11.90 -4.52 10.00
CA ARG A 350 13.27 -5.05 9.92
C ARG A 350 14.32 -3.96 9.81
N LEU A 351 13.94 -2.76 9.41
CA LEU A 351 14.84 -1.62 9.23
C LEU A 351 14.73 -0.58 10.36
N LYS A 352 13.94 -0.83 11.40
CA LYS A 352 13.66 0.12 12.47
C LYS A 352 14.91 0.76 13.08
N ASP A 353 15.95 -0.04 13.31
CA ASP A 353 17.21 0.42 13.93
C ASP A 353 17.95 1.45 13.07
N LYS A 354 17.68 1.52 11.78
CA LYS A 354 18.27 2.49 10.86
C LYS A 354 17.63 3.88 10.94
N GLY A 355 16.42 3.95 11.45
CA GLY A 355 15.63 5.20 11.53
C GLY A 355 15.59 5.83 12.92
N ILE A 356 16.18 5.22 13.94
CA ILE A 356 16.07 5.65 15.34
C ILE A 356 17.43 5.98 15.95
N GLY A 357 17.40 6.71 17.08
CA GLY A 357 18.57 7.05 17.86
C GLY A 357 18.96 8.51 17.78
N GLU A 358 20.16 8.82 18.28
CA GLU A 358 20.69 10.18 18.31
C GLU A 358 20.77 10.79 16.90
N GLY A 359 20.29 12.01 16.77
CA GLY A 359 20.25 12.75 15.50
C GLY A 359 19.09 12.35 14.57
N LYS A 360 18.33 11.32 14.88
CA LYS A 360 17.16 10.83 14.10
C LYS A 360 15.86 10.97 14.88
N THR A 361 15.79 10.36 16.06
CA THR A 361 14.69 10.45 17.00
C THR A 361 15.20 10.96 18.34
N ARG A 362 15.45 10.07 19.29
CA ARG A 362 16.06 10.39 20.59
C ARG A 362 17.04 9.26 20.98
N ALA A 363 18.10 9.59 21.70
CA ALA A 363 19.17 8.66 22.04
C ALA A 363 18.69 7.40 22.79
N ASP A 364 17.67 7.54 23.62
CA ASP A 364 17.08 6.45 24.41
C ASP A 364 16.01 5.63 23.68
N HIS A 365 15.70 5.95 22.42
CA HIS A 365 14.58 5.33 21.69
C HIS A 365 14.70 3.80 21.62
N ALA A 366 15.87 3.28 21.25
CA ALA A 366 16.08 1.83 21.14
C ALA A 366 15.87 1.11 22.48
N ASN A 367 16.40 1.66 23.56
CA ASN A 367 16.28 1.10 24.91
C ASN A 367 14.84 1.15 25.40
N THR A 368 14.17 2.29 25.22
CA THR A 368 12.74 2.46 25.56
C THR A 368 11.86 1.49 24.81
N MET A 369 12.06 1.36 23.51
CA MET A 369 11.35 0.42 22.64
C MET A 369 11.51 -1.02 23.12
N ASN A 370 12.74 -1.46 23.38
CA ASN A 370 13.02 -2.82 23.82
C ASN A 370 12.42 -3.12 25.19
N GLN A 371 12.44 -2.13 26.10
CA GLN A 371 11.86 -2.29 27.42
C GLN A 371 10.33 -2.37 27.37
N LEU A 372 9.68 -1.51 26.58
CA LEU A 372 8.24 -1.54 26.37
C LEU A 372 7.78 -2.87 25.76
N PHE A 373 8.47 -3.33 24.72
CA PHE A 373 8.16 -4.59 24.07
C PHE A 373 8.26 -5.78 25.02
N ALA A 374 9.37 -5.88 25.77
CA ALA A 374 9.57 -6.95 26.74
C ALA A 374 8.55 -6.93 27.87
N ALA A 375 8.22 -5.73 28.40
CA ALA A 375 7.24 -5.57 29.46
C ALA A 375 5.82 -5.93 28.99
N TYR A 376 5.45 -5.52 27.79
CA TYR A 376 4.15 -5.86 27.20
C TYR A 376 4.01 -7.36 26.94
N ALA A 377 5.05 -8.01 26.38
CA ALA A 377 5.06 -9.45 26.17
C ALA A 377 4.86 -10.23 27.47
N ARG A 378 5.60 -9.86 28.53
CA ARG A 378 5.43 -10.47 29.86
C ARG A 378 4.06 -10.24 30.46
N GLY A 379 3.52 -9.03 30.29
CA GLY A 379 2.17 -8.69 30.74
C GLY A 379 1.08 -9.49 30.06
N LYS A 380 1.23 -9.76 28.77
CA LYS A 380 0.32 -10.64 28.00
C LYS A 380 0.37 -12.08 28.52
N GLU A 381 1.54 -12.63 28.75
CA GLU A 381 1.71 -13.96 29.35
C GLU A 381 1.07 -14.05 30.74
N ALA A 382 1.27 -13.06 31.59
CA ALA A 382 0.66 -12.99 32.92
C ALA A 382 -0.88 -12.98 32.82
N LYS A 383 -1.46 -12.27 31.86
CA LYS A 383 -2.91 -12.23 31.65
C LYS A 383 -3.47 -13.57 31.14
N GLU A 384 -2.73 -14.28 30.29
CA GLU A 384 -3.10 -15.62 29.85
C GLU A 384 -3.10 -16.60 31.03
N LEU A 385 -2.07 -16.60 31.86
CA LEU A 385 -2.01 -17.41 33.07
C LEU A 385 -3.15 -17.07 34.05
N MET A 386 -3.47 -15.79 34.22
CA MET A 386 -4.60 -15.34 35.06
C MET A 386 -5.93 -15.91 34.57
N THR A 387 -6.13 -15.98 33.24
CA THR A 387 -7.34 -16.54 32.64
C THR A 387 -7.47 -18.04 32.87
N ILE A 388 -6.34 -18.76 32.88
CA ILE A 388 -6.32 -20.22 33.01
C ILE A 388 -6.36 -20.65 34.47
N LEU A 389 -5.55 -20.02 35.32
CA LEU A 389 -5.29 -20.48 36.71
C LEU A 389 -5.94 -19.60 37.78
N GLY A 390 -6.46 -18.42 37.40
CA GLY A 390 -6.99 -17.42 38.31
C GLY A 390 -5.92 -16.47 38.85
N GLU A 391 -6.34 -15.30 39.32
CA GLU A 391 -5.47 -14.24 39.82
C GLU A 391 -4.58 -14.68 41.00
N ALA A 392 -5.10 -15.54 41.88
CA ALA A 392 -4.37 -16.04 43.06
C ALA A 392 -3.14 -16.90 42.71
N ALA A 393 -3.00 -17.36 41.48
CA ALA A 393 -1.84 -18.13 41.02
C ALA A 393 -0.66 -17.26 40.55
N LEU A 394 -0.86 -15.96 40.40
CA LEU A 394 0.14 -15.02 39.94
C LEU A 394 0.98 -14.46 41.10
N SER A 395 2.25 -14.22 40.84
CA SER A 395 3.10 -13.45 41.74
C SER A 395 2.74 -11.95 41.72
N ASP A 396 3.10 -11.21 42.76
CA ASP A 396 2.87 -9.77 42.83
C ASP A 396 3.48 -9.03 41.65
N ILE A 397 4.64 -9.48 41.15
CA ILE A 397 5.31 -8.88 40.00
C ILE A 397 4.54 -9.18 38.71
N ASP A 398 3.98 -10.38 38.56
CA ASP A 398 3.18 -10.71 37.37
C ASP A 398 1.88 -9.92 37.32
N LEU A 399 1.29 -9.61 38.47
CA LEU A 399 0.13 -8.71 38.56
C LEU A 399 0.49 -7.28 38.12
N ILE A 400 1.68 -6.79 38.46
CA ILE A 400 2.17 -5.47 38.01
C ILE A 400 2.34 -5.48 36.48
N TYR A 401 2.93 -6.52 35.90
CA TYR A 401 3.06 -6.65 34.44
C TYR A 401 1.73 -6.77 33.73
N ALA A 402 0.75 -7.46 34.31
CA ALA A 402 -0.60 -7.52 33.76
C ALA A 402 -1.27 -6.13 33.72
N LYS A 403 -1.11 -5.35 34.79
CA LYS A 403 -1.58 -3.95 34.81
C LYS A 403 -0.86 -3.08 33.78
N PHE A 404 0.45 -3.28 33.62
CA PHE A 404 1.23 -2.59 32.59
C PHE A 404 0.67 -2.89 31.19
N ALA A 405 0.38 -4.13 30.88
CA ALA A 405 -0.16 -4.53 29.58
C ALA A 405 -1.49 -3.83 29.28
N ASP A 406 -2.40 -3.74 30.26
CA ASP A 406 -3.66 -3.01 30.09
C ASP A 406 -3.45 -1.52 29.87
N ALA A 407 -2.57 -0.89 30.64
CA ALA A 407 -2.24 0.52 30.49
C ALA A 407 -1.56 0.80 29.15
N PHE A 408 -0.66 -0.09 28.72
CA PHE A 408 0.01 0.01 27.42
C PHE A 408 -0.99 -0.02 26.25
N GLU A 409 -1.93 -0.93 26.25
CA GLU A 409 -2.97 -1.01 25.22
C GLU A 409 -3.83 0.28 25.21
N LYS A 410 -4.22 0.79 26.36
CA LYS A 410 -5.11 1.95 26.49
C LYS A 410 -4.44 3.30 26.24
N GLU A 411 -3.22 3.49 26.70
CA GLU A 411 -2.56 4.81 26.66
C GLU A 411 -1.52 4.93 25.56
N TYR A 412 -0.84 3.84 25.19
CA TYR A 412 0.19 3.86 24.15
C TYR A 412 -0.35 3.49 22.77
N VAL A 413 -1.01 2.34 22.66
CA VAL A 413 -1.54 1.85 21.38
C VAL A 413 -2.80 2.60 20.99
N SER A 414 -3.76 2.73 21.91
CA SER A 414 -5.01 3.43 21.63
C SER A 414 -4.80 4.94 21.72
N GLN A 415 -4.93 5.59 20.58
CA GLN A 415 -4.80 7.05 20.50
C GLN A 415 -5.95 7.73 19.71
N GLY A 416 -6.77 6.92 19.02
CA GLY A 416 -7.78 7.41 18.09
C GLY A 416 -7.20 7.80 16.73
N TYR A 417 -8.07 7.95 15.73
CA TYR A 417 -7.66 8.21 14.35
C TYR A 417 -7.37 9.68 14.03
N GLN A 418 -7.63 10.59 14.96
CA GLN A 418 -7.36 12.02 14.79
C GLN A 418 -6.10 12.48 15.53
N ALA A 419 -5.58 11.66 16.43
CA ALA A 419 -4.38 11.99 17.19
C ALA A 419 -3.13 11.88 16.32
N ASN A 420 -2.32 12.92 16.37
CA ASN A 420 -1.02 12.98 15.70
C ASN A 420 0.06 13.18 16.77
N ARG A 421 0.63 12.09 17.23
CA ARG A 421 1.68 12.11 18.24
C ARG A 421 3.04 12.23 17.60
N ASP A 422 3.82 13.21 17.99
CA ASP A 422 5.22 13.26 17.60
C ASP A 422 6.05 12.21 18.36
N ILE A 423 7.27 11.98 17.91
CA ILE A 423 8.13 10.95 18.53
C ILE A 423 8.50 11.26 19.98
N GLU A 424 8.63 12.54 20.35
CA GLU A 424 8.93 12.96 21.71
C GLU A 424 7.76 12.62 22.63
N GLU A 425 6.54 12.92 22.21
CA GLU A 425 5.31 12.57 22.93
C GLU A 425 5.15 11.05 23.06
N THR A 426 5.39 10.31 21.99
CA THR A 426 5.36 8.83 21.97
C THR A 426 6.33 8.24 22.98
N LEU A 427 7.56 8.72 23.00
CA LEU A 427 8.57 8.25 23.96
C LEU A 427 8.25 8.68 25.39
N ALA A 428 7.69 9.87 25.59
CA ALA A 428 7.25 10.34 26.92
C ALA A 428 6.12 9.47 27.49
N ILE A 429 5.15 9.06 26.66
CA ILE A 429 4.10 8.12 27.06
C ILE A 429 4.72 6.77 27.46
N GLY A 430 5.69 6.29 26.66
CA GLY A 430 6.43 5.07 26.96
C GLY A 430 7.12 5.11 28.34
N TRP A 431 7.83 6.19 28.64
CA TRP A 431 8.49 6.38 29.94
C TRP A 431 7.49 6.43 31.09
N LYS A 432 6.39 7.16 30.93
CA LYS A 432 5.31 7.20 31.92
C LYS A 432 4.78 5.80 32.24
N LEU A 433 4.56 4.97 31.24
CA LEU A 433 4.09 3.60 31.41
C LEU A 433 5.15 2.71 32.07
N LEU A 434 6.41 2.85 31.69
CA LEU A 434 7.52 2.09 32.29
C LEU A 434 7.68 2.42 33.79
N SER A 435 7.25 3.60 34.22
CA SER A 435 7.25 3.98 35.64
C SER A 435 6.30 3.16 36.51
N ILE A 436 5.35 2.43 35.92
CA ILE A 436 4.49 1.45 36.61
C ILE A 436 5.32 0.29 37.15
N LEU A 437 6.39 -0.07 36.42
CA LEU A 437 7.28 -1.14 36.84
C LEU A 437 8.25 -0.71 37.91
N PRO A 438 8.57 -1.59 38.90
CA PRO A 438 9.64 -1.33 39.85
C PRO A 438 10.98 -1.03 39.15
N ARG A 439 11.82 -0.22 39.76
CA ARG A 439 13.13 0.14 39.21
C ARG A 439 13.99 -1.09 38.87
N SER A 440 13.91 -2.12 39.68
CA SER A 440 14.63 -3.39 39.46
C SER A 440 14.26 -4.10 38.17
N GLU A 441 13.08 -3.83 37.60
CA GLU A 441 12.59 -4.42 36.36
C GLU A 441 12.92 -3.55 35.14
N ARG A 442 13.32 -2.30 35.31
CA ARG A 442 13.68 -1.35 34.25
C ARG A 442 15.16 -1.45 33.88
N LYS A 443 15.59 -2.63 33.41
CA LYS A 443 17.03 -2.97 33.21
C LYS A 443 17.65 -2.39 31.95
N ARG A 444 16.85 -1.87 31.03
CA ARG A 444 17.30 -1.40 29.71
C ARG A 444 17.29 0.11 29.55
N ILE A 445 16.82 0.80 30.57
CA ILE A 445 16.75 2.25 30.60
C ILE A 445 17.45 2.76 31.86
N ASP A 446 18.27 3.80 31.70
CA ASP A 446 18.88 4.52 32.82
C ASP A 446 17.94 5.68 33.23
N ASP A 447 17.75 5.86 34.52
CA ASP A 447 16.90 6.94 35.06
C ASP A 447 17.57 8.33 34.93
#